data_c63b4b8f1447e20da82d312ef4bbde84
#
_entry.id   c63b4b8f1447e20da82d312ef4bbde84
#
_cell.length_a   1.000
_cell.length_b   1.000
_cell.length_c   1.000
_cell.angle_alpha   90.00
_cell.angle_beta   90.00
_cell.angle_gamma   90.00
#
_symmetry.space_group_name_H-M   'P 1'
#
loop_
_entity.id
_entity.type
_entity.pdbx_description
1 polymer ?
#
loop_
_entity_poly.entity_id
_entity_poly.type
_entity_poly.pdbx_seq_one_letter_code
_entity_poly.pdbx_strand_id
1 'polypeptide(L)'
;GVRTIWLRHDLQTFQQRLKALSARVAQDGLILTEDQVRALEKAKQEKEAHGEIETEHPGYLGSQDTYYVGNLKGVGRIYQQTFIDTYSKLAFAKLYDRKHAITAADMLNDRVLPFFEEHEVPLLRILTDRGSEYCGNRETHEYALYLDLENIEHTRTKTRSPQTNGICERFHQTIQNEFYASAFRRKLYHSLEELQRDVDTWMESYNAERTHTGKYCYGKTPLQTFIDSAKLAY
;
A
#
# COMPACT_ATOMS: atom_id res chain seq x y z
N GLY A 1 22.66 31.01 17.58
CA GLY A 1 23.26 30.73 16.28
C GLY A 1 22.40 29.78 15.44
N VAL A 2 22.78 29.51 14.17
CA VAL A 2 22.04 28.67 13.22
C VAL A 2 21.63 27.30 13.79
N ARG A 3 22.53 26.68 14.56
CA ARG A 3 22.27 25.39 15.23
C ARG A 3 21.07 25.46 16.21
N THR A 4 20.93 26.56 16.92
CA THR A 4 19.81 26.77 17.87
C THR A 4 18.48 26.94 17.15
N ILE A 5 18.49 27.54 15.94
CA ILE A 5 17.32 27.67 15.08
C ILE A 5 16.92 26.29 14.55
N TRP A 6 17.89 25.49 14.07
CA TRP A 6 17.63 24.13 13.61
C TRP A 6 17.04 23.23 14.69
N LEU A 7 17.53 23.35 15.94
CA LEU A 7 16.97 22.62 17.08
C LEU A 7 15.50 22.99 17.36
N ARG A 8 15.12 24.26 17.23
CA ARG A 8 13.75 24.73 17.48
C ARG A 8 12.76 24.26 16.42
N HIS A 9 13.24 23.94 15.21
CA HIS A 9 12.41 23.59 14.06
C HIS A 9 12.61 22.15 13.61
N ASP A 10 13.23 21.29 14.43
CA ASP A 10 13.53 19.90 14.11
C ASP A 10 14.31 19.72 12.78
N LEU A 11 15.25 20.65 12.52
CA LEU A 11 16.05 20.70 11.28
C LEU A 11 17.52 20.29 11.51
N GLN A 12 17.79 19.48 12.53
CA GLN A 12 19.15 19.18 13.00
C GLN A 12 19.97 18.38 11.98
N THR A 13 19.34 17.44 11.32
CA THR A 13 19.99 16.59 10.32
C THR A 13 19.79 17.13 8.90
N PHE A 14 20.70 16.75 8.00
CA PHE A 14 20.58 17.09 6.58
C PHE A 14 19.28 16.53 5.97
N GLN A 15 18.88 15.31 6.35
CA GLN A 15 17.64 14.69 5.88
C GLN A 15 16.39 15.44 6.35
N GLN A 16 16.35 15.92 7.60
CA GLN A 16 15.23 16.73 8.11
C GLN A 16 15.11 18.06 7.34
N ARG A 17 16.25 18.70 7.03
CA ARG A 17 16.26 19.94 6.22
C ARG A 17 15.78 19.71 4.79
N LEU A 18 16.21 18.61 4.14
CA LEU A 18 15.75 18.24 2.80
C LEU A 18 14.24 17.95 2.77
N LYS A 19 13.74 17.22 3.76
CA LYS A 19 12.29 16.94 3.90
C LYS A 19 11.48 18.22 4.07
N ALA A 20 11.94 19.14 4.91
CA ALA A 20 11.29 20.43 5.12
C ALA A 20 11.33 21.30 3.84
N LEU A 21 12.44 21.26 3.09
CA LEU A 21 12.56 21.96 1.81
C LEU A 21 11.59 21.39 0.78
N SER A 22 11.50 20.07 0.64
CA SER A 22 10.55 19.41 -0.27
C SER A 22 9.10 19.80 0.04
N ALA A 23 8.73 19.80 1.35
CA ALA A 23 7.40 20.20 1.79
C ALA A 23 7.08 21.66 1.45
N ARG A 24 8.05 22.56 1.63
CA ARG A 24 7.91 23.99 1.28
C ARG A 24 7.78 24.23 -0.23
N VAL A 25 8.55 23.51 -1.03
CA VAL A 25 8.46 23.59 -2.50
C VAL A 25 7.07 23.17 -2.96
N ALA A 26 6.53 22.08 -2.40
CA ALA A 26 5.19 21.59 -2.73
C ALA A 26 4.06 22.57 -2.30
N GLN A 27 4.26 23.29 -1.17
CA GLN A 27 3.25 24.21 -0.65
C GLN A 27 3.31 25.62 -1.26
N ASP A 28 4.51 26.16 -1.43
CA ASP A 28 4.72 27.58 -1.70
C ASP A 28 5.23 27.86 -3.14
N GLY A 29 5.49 26.82 -3.94
CA GLY A 29 6.02 26.96 -5.32
C GLY A 29 7.38 27.68 -5.38
N LEU A 30 8.23 27.46 -4.39
CA LEU A 30 9.53 28.14 -4.27
C LEU A 30 10.45 27.85 -5.45
N ILE A 31 11.11 28.88 -5.98
CA ILE A 31 12.19 28.73 -6.94
C ILE A 31 13.43 28.20 -6.21
N LEU A 32 13.85 26.99 -6.57
CA LEU A 32 15.03 26.35 -6.01
C LEU A 32 16.31 26.79 -6.73
N THR A 33 17.41 26.86 -6.00
CA THR A 33 18.74 26.97 -6.60
C THR A 33 19.15 25.64 -7.22
N GLU A 34 20.04 25.64 -8.21
CA GLU A 34 20.55 24.41 -8.86
C GLU A 34 21.11 23.39 -7.86
N ASP A 35 21.83 23.86 -6.83
CA ASP A 35 22.39 22.99 -5.79
C ASP A 35 21.29 22.34 -4.93
N GLN A 36 20.18 23.05 -4.69
CA GLN A 36 19.03 22.51 -3.99
C GLN A 36 18.29 21.46 -4.82
N VAL A 37 18.13 21.70 -6.13
CA VAL A 37 17.56 20.71 -7.07
C VAL A 37 18.43 19.46 -7.11
N ARG A 38 19.75 19.59 -7.30
CA ARG A 38 20.69 18.46 -7.29
C ARG A 38 20.66 17.67 -5.99
N ALA A 39 20.53 18.35 -4.84
CA ALA A 39 20.45 17.69 -3.54
C ALA A 39 19.16 16.91 -3.37
N LEU A 40 18.02 17.42 -3.88
CA LEU A 40 16.73 16.74 -3.87
C LEU A 40 16.73 15.53 -4.83
N GLU A 41 17.25 15.68 -6.03
CA GLU A 41 17.37 14.61 -7.02
C GLU A 41 18.28 13.48 -6.48
N LYS A 42 19.42 13.82 -5.90
CA LYS A 42 20.31 12.84 -5.27
C LYS A 42 19.64 12.10 -4.12
N ALA A 43 18.88 12.82 -3.26
CA ALA A 43 18.12 12.19 -2.19
C ALA A 43 16.99 11.29 -2.71
N LYS A 44 16.34 11.66 -3.82
CA LYS A 44 15.34 10.83 -4.54
C LYS A 44 16.01 9.55 -5.06
N GLN A 45 17.12 9.67 -5.77
CA GLN A 45 17.89 8.54 -6.29
C GLN A 45 18.41 7.61 -5.18
N GLU A 46 18.88 8.15 -4.06
CA GLU A 46 19.32 7.35 -2.90
C GLU A 46 18.15 6.57 -2.28
N LYS A 47 16.96 7.15 -2.16
CA LYS A 47 15.75 6.45 -1.70
C LYS A 47 15.33 5.35 -2.67
N GLU A 48 15.31 5.63 -3.97
CA GLU A 48 15.03 4.63 -5.01
C GLU A 48 16.06 3.49 -5.00
N ALA A 49 17.33 3.81 -4.79
CA ALA A 49 18.40 2.82 -4.65
C ALA A 49 18.22 1.93 -3.40
N HIS A 50 17.62 2.45 -2.33
CA HIS A 50 17.26 1.69 -1.12
C HIS A 50 15.90 0.98 -1.23
N GLY A 51 15.19 1.12 -2.35
CA GLY A 51 13.90 0.45 -2.60
C GLY A 51 12.69 1.18 -2.05
N GLU A 52 12.83 2.43 -1.62
CA GLU A 52 11.70 3.29 -1.30
C GLU A 52 11.20 3.96 -2.57
N ILE A 53 10.13 3.43 -3.17
CA ILE A 53 9.47 4.09 -4.30
C ILE A 53 8.62 5.23 -3.74
N GLU A 54 8.93 6.46 -4.14
CA GLU A 54 8.13 7.62 -3.77
C GLU A 54 6.87 7.66 -4.64
N THR A 55 5.71 7.71 -4.01
CA THR A 55 4.41 7.74 -4.69
C THR A 55 3.95 9.18 -4.87
N GLU A 56 3.43 9.51 -6.04
CA GLU A 56 3.07 10.88 -6.41
C GLU A 56 1.58 11.16 -6.25
N HIS A 57 0.72 10.16 -6.46
CA HIS A 57 -0.74 10.25 -6.36
C HIS A 57 -1.36 8.88 -6.03
N PRO A 58 -2.66 8.82 -5.68
CA PRO A 58 -3.39 7.54 -5.58
C PRO A 58 -3.31 6.77 -6.91
N GLY A 59 -3.14 5.45 -6.86
CA GLY A 59 -3.00 4.61 -8.05
C GLY A 59 -1.60 4.58 -8.68
N TYR A 60 -0.67 5.45 -8.26
CA TYR A 60 0.70 5.41 -8.74
C TYR A 60 1.40 4.08 -8.43
N LEU A 61 1.22 3.59 -7.22
CA LEU A 61 1.79 2.33 -6.75
C LEU A 61 0.85 1.67 -5.75
N GLY A 62 0.37 0.48 -6.08
CA GLY A 62 -0.25 -0.45 -5.13
C GLY A 62 0.77 -1.42 -4.55
N SER A 63 0.55 -1.87 -3.33
CA SER A 63 1.30 -2.97 -2.73
C SER A 63 0.36 -4.15 -2.50
N GLN A 64 0.72 -5.33 -3.00
CA GLN A 64 -0.07 -6.54 -2.82
C GLN A 64 0.73 -7.62 -2.11
N ASP A 65 0.07 -8.35 -1.21
CA ASP A 65 0.69 -9.42 -0.43
C ASP A 65 -0.34 -10.45 0.04
N THR A 66 0.13 -11.67 0.30
CA THR A 66 -0.68 -12.77 0.81
C THR A 66 -0.40 -13.02 2.29
N TYR A 67 -1.41 -12.89 3.13
CA TYR A 67 -1.33 -13.15 4.56
C TYR A 67 -1.98 -14.50 4.91
N TYR A 68 -1.27 -15.34 5.66
CA TYR A 68 -1.85 -16.57 6.21
C TYR A 68 -2.64 -16.25 7.49
N VAL A 69 -3.96 -16.35 7.42
CA VAL A 69 -4.85 -16.02 8.54
C VAL A 69 -4.86 -17.15 9.60
N GLY A 70 -4.89 -18.40 9.14
CA GLY A 70 -4.93 -19.55 10.03
C GLY A 70 -5.63 -20.77 9.40
N ASN A 71 -5.95 -21.73 10.26
CA ASN A 71 -6.69 -22.93 9.86
C ASN A 71 -7.97 -23.01 10.70
N LEU A 72 -9.12 -22.90 10.06
CA LEU A 72 -10.43 -23.02 10.70
C LEU A 72 -10.95 -24.45 10.59
N LYS A 73 -11.41 -25.00 11.70
CA LYS A 73 -12.00 -26.33 11.73
C LYS A 73 -13.24 -26.39 10.83
N GLY A 74 -13.24 -27.33 9.88
CA GLY A 74 -14.34 -27.50 8.91
C GLY A 74 -14.23 -26.62 7.64
N VAL A 75 -13.36 -25.61 7.64
CA VAL A 75 -13.13 -24.75 6.46
C VAL A 75 -11.75 -25.02 5.84
N GLY A 76 -10.74 -25.25 6.68
CA GLY A 76 -9.37 -25.47 6.22
C GLY A 76 -8.47 -24.25 6.38
N ARG A 77 -7.41 -24.21 5.60
CA ARG A 77 -6.46 -23.09 5.60
C ARG A 77 -7.10 -21.87 4.95
N ILE A 78 -6.87 -20.70 5.55
CA ILE A 78 -7.38 -19.41 5.05
C ILE A 78 -6.21 -18.48 4.77
N TYR A 79 -6.22 -17.93 3.58
CA TYR A 79 -5.29 -16.92 3.10
C TYR A 79 -6.05 -15.64 2.77
N GLN A 80 -5.51 -14.51 3.15
CA GLN A 80 -6.01 -13.19 2.79
C GLN A 80 -5.11 -12.60 1.71
N GLN A 81 -5.66 -12.32 0.55
CA GLN A 81 -5.06 -11.41 -0.40
C GLN A 81 -5.33 -9.98 0.06
N THR A 82 -4.28 -9.17 0.11
CA THR A 82 -4.33 -7.77 0.56
C THR A 82 -3.76 -6.89 -0.52
N PHE A 83 -4.46 -5.81 -0.84
CA PHE A 83 -3.95 -4.73 -1.68
C PHE A 83 -4.04 -3.42 -0.92
N ILE A 84 -3.01 -2.57 -1.01
CA ILE A 84 -2.98 -1.25 -0.38
C ILE A 84 -2.44 -0.24 -1.37
N ASP A 85 -3.19 0.82 -1.62
CA ASP A 85 -2.67 2.00 -2.30
C ASP A 85 -1.62 2.69 -1.42
N THR A 86 -0.40 2.80 -1.92
CA THR A 86 0.72 3.28 -1.10
C THR A 86 0.65 4.79 -0.82
N TYR A 87 -0.14 5.54 -1.58
CA TYR A 87 -0.38 6.96 -1.34
C TYR A 87 -1.43 7.16 -0.25
N SER A 88 -2.66 6.77 -0.49
CA SER A 88 -3.82 7.03 0.38
C SER A 88 -3.93 6.08 1.58
N LYS A 89 -3.26 4.92 1.54
CA LYS A 89 -3.41 3.79 2.47
C LYS A 89 -4.77 3.08 2.35
N LEU A 90 -5.52 3.37 1.30
CA LEU A 90 -6.75 2.65 0.98
C LEU A 90 -6.42 1.16 0.80
N ALA A 91 -7.15 0.30 1.49
CA ALA A 91 -6.85 -1.12 1.56
C ALA A 91 -8.04 -1.97 1.12
N PHE A 92 -7.73 -3.11 0.52
CA PHE A 92 -8.68 -4.14 0.13
C PHE A 92 -8.20 -5.49 0.64
N ALA A 93 -9.13 -6.35 1.05
CA ALA A 93 -8.85 -7.69 1.53
C ALA A 93 -9.88 -8.67 1.02
N LYS A 94 -9.43 -9.83 0.51
CA LYS A 94 -10.32 -10.94 0.11
C LYS A 94 -9.72 -12.26 0.56
N LEU A 95 -10.58 -13.14 1.06
CA LEU A 95 -10.19 -14.42 1.65
C LEU A 95 -10.30 -15.56 0.64
N TYR A 96 -9.36 -16.52 0.75
CA TYR A 96 -9.30 -17.68 -0.11
C TYR A 96 -8.90 -18.93 0.70
N ASP A 97 -9.29 -20.10 0.21
CA ASP A 97 -8.89 -21.40 0.76
C ASP A 97 -7.49 -21.83 0.28
N ARG A 98 -6.92 -21.09 -0.67
CA ARG A 98 -5.63 -21.43 -1.30
C ARG A 98 -4.85 -20.18 -1.70
N LYS A 99 -3.56 -20.36 -1.93
CA LYS A 99 -2.62 -19.34 -2.34
C LYS A 99 -2.09 -19.68 -3.74
N HIS A 100 -2.64 -19.03 -4.78
CA HIS A 100 -2.30 -19.24 -6.18
C HIS A 100 -2.26 -17.91 -6.96
N ALA A 101 -1.65 -17.92 -8.14
CA ALA A 101 -1.61 -16.78 -9.04
C ALA A 101 -3.02 -16.26 -9.41
N ILE A 102 -3.96 -17.19 -9.65
CA ILE A 102 -5.35 -16.87 -9.95
C ILE A 102 -6.01 -16.11 -8.79
N THR A 103 -5.79 -16.51 -7.53
CA THR A 103 -6.40 -15.80 -6.37
C THR A 103 -5.80 -14.40 -6.18
N ALA A 104 -4.55 -14.20 -6.56
CA ALA A 104 -3.93 -12.88 -6.55
C ALA A 104 -4.50 -11.97 -7.65
N ALA A 105 -4.75 -12.49 -8.84
CA ALA A 105 -5.39 -11.76 -9.94
C ALA A 105 -6.88 -11.49 -9.64
N ASP A 106 -7.61 -12.47 -9.11
CA ASP A 106 -9.03 -12.36 -8.76
C ASP A 106 -9.27 -11.25 -7.72
N MET A 107 -8.39 -11.07 -6.74
CA MET A 107 -8.45 -9.96 -5.80
C MET A 107 -8.44 -8.60 -6.51
N LEU A 108 -7.58 -8.42 -7.51
CA LEU A 108 -7.50 -7.17 -8.28
C LEU A 108 -8.76 -6.98 -9.12
N ASN A 109 -9.18 -8.02 -9.84
CA ASN A 109 -10.33 -7.98 -10.73
C ASN A 109 -11.67 -7.75 -10.00
N ASP A 110 -11.84 -8.35 -8.82
CA ASP A 110 -13.11 -8.31 -8.07
C ASP A 110 -13.24 -7.09 -7.16
N ARG A 111 -12.15 -6.61 -6.58
CA ARG A 111 -12.17 -5.60 -5.52
C ARG A 111 -11.47 -4.30 -5.87
N VAL A 112 -10.31 -4.38 -6.49
CA VAL A 112 -9.43 -3.22 -6.65
C VAL A 112 -9.77 -2.44 -7.91
N LEU A 113 -9.70 -3.08 -9.07
CA LEU A 113 -9.90 -2.39 -10.35
C LEU A 113 -11.29 -1.75 -10.47
N PRO A 114 -12.41 -2.41 -10.09
CA PRO A 114 -13.72 -1.77 -10.15
C PRO A 114 -13.81 -0.49 -9.31
N PHE A 115 -13.16 -0.45 -8.15
CA PHE A 115 -13.12 0.75 -7.30
C PHE A 115 -12.30 1.87 -7.96
N PHE A 116 -11.13 1.55 -8.52
CA PHE A 116 -10.28 2.54 -9.18
C PHE A 116 -10.93 3.09 -10.45
N GLU A 117 -11.62 2.25 -11.22
CA GLU A 117 -12.39 2.63 -12.41
C GLU A 117 -13.58 3.54 -12.07
N GLU A 118 -14.35 3.20 -11.01
CA GLU A 118 -15.46 4.04 -10.53
C GLU A 118 -15.02 5.46 -10.16
N HIS A 119 -13.79 5.60 -9.66
CA HIS A 119 -13.23 6.90 -9.27
C HIS A 119 -12.36 7.52 -10.37
N GLU A 120 -12.32 6.91 -11.56
CA GLU A 120 -11.53 7.35 -12.72
C GLU A 120 -10.01 7.45 -12.45
N VAL A 121 -9.46 6.81 -11.42
CA VAL A 121 -8.03 6.82 -11.06
C VAL A 121 -7.32 5.64 -11.67
N PRO A 122 -6.31 5.82 -12.54
CA PRO A 122 -5.56 4.71 -13.11
C PRO A 122 -4.66 4.04 -12.07
N LEU A 123 -4.61 2.71 -12.05
CA LEU A 123 -3.63 1.96 -11.28
C LEU A 123 -2.44 1.65 -12.17
N LEU A 124 -1.30 2.32 -11.94
CA LEU A 124 -0.16 2.28 -12.84
C LEU A 124 0.79 1.11 -12.54
N ARG A 125 1.01 0.81 -11.27
CA ARG A 125 2.04 -0.14 -10.85
C ARG A 125 1.64 -0.89 -9.59
N ILE A 126 2.04 -2.17 -9.52
CA ILE A 126 1.87 -2.99 -8.31
C ILE A 126 3.23 -3.52 -7.85
N LEU A 127 3.49 -3.39 -6.56
CA LEU A 127 4.63 -3.97 -5.86
C LEU A 127 4.19 -5.24 -5.13
N THR A 128 4.90 -6.34 -5.38
CA THR A 128 4.70 -7.61 -4.65
C THR A 128 6.02 -8.13 -4.09
N ASP A 129 5.95 -9.12 -3.23
CA ASP A 129 7.09 -9.96 -2.91
C ASP A 129 7.42 -10.90 -4.10
N ARG A 130 8.28 -11.90 -3.85
CA ARG A 130 8.66 -12.92 -4.84
C ARG A 130 7.95 -14.25 -4.58
N GLY A 131 6.80 -14.24 -3.94
CA GLY A 131 5.97 -15.42 -3.75
C GLY A 131 5.58 -16.08 -5.08
N SER A 132 5.39 -17.39 -5.05
CA SER A 132 5.01 -18.16 -6.27
C SER A 132 3.65 -17.76 -6.84
N GLU A 133 2.80 -17.11 -6.06
CA GLU A 133 1.52 -16.53 -6.49
C GLU A 133 1.69 -15.25 -7.33
N TYR A 134 2.84 -14.59 -7.24
CA TYR A 134 3.16 -13.36 -7.98
C TYR A 134 4.26 -13.56 -9.03
N CYS A 135 5.06 -14.62 -8.87
CA CYS A 135 6.25 -14.83 -9.68
C CYS A 135 6.32 -16.25 -10.23
N GLY A 136 6.44 -16.34 -11.55
CA GLY A 136 6.62 -17.57 -12.31
C GLY A 136 7.20 -17.28 -13.69
N ASN A 137 7.02 -18.23 -14.63
CA ASN A 137 7.34 -17.98 -16.02
C ASN A 137 6.37 -16.92 -16.58
N ARG A 138 6.92 -15.79 -17.06
CA ARG A 138 6.13 -14.64 -17.51
C ARG A 138 5.11 -15.00 -18.61
N GLU A 139 5.44 -15.96 -19.47
CA GLU A 139 4.58 -16.35 -20.59
C GLU A 139 3.37 -17.20 -20.18
N THR A 140 3.40 -17.81 -18.99
CA THR A 140 2.37 -18.77 -18.55
C THR A 140 1.84 -18.49 -17.15
N HIS A 141 2.39 -17.49 -16.44
CA HIS A 141 1.99 -17.18 -15.06
C HIS A 141 0.76 -16.28 -15.06
N GLU A 142 -0.36 -16.78 -14.57
CA GLU A 142 -1.69 -16.16 -14.67
C GLU A 142 -1.72 -14.73 -14.12
N TYR A 143 -1.04 -14.48 -12.99
CA TYR A 143 -0.97 -13.13 -12.41
C TYR A 143 -0.21 -12.15 -13.31
N ALA A 144 0.92 -12.58 -13.88
CA ALA A 144 1.70 -11.74 -14.79
C ALA A 144 0.94 -11.42 -16.08
N LEU A 145 0.27 -12.44 -16.66
CA LEU A 145 -0.58 -12.26 -17.83
C LEU A 145 -1.76 -11.32 -17.56
N TYR A 146 -2.37 -11.42 -16.38
CA TYR A 146 -3.45 -10.53 -15.97
C TYR A 146 -2.98 -9.06 -15.88
N LEU A 147 -1.83 -8.81 -15.23
CA LEU A 147 -1.28 -7.45 -15.14
C LEU A 147 -0.89 -6.89 -16.52
N ASP A 148 -0.31 -7.72 -17.40
CA ASP A 148 0.01 -7.31 -18.77
C ASP A 148 -1.28 -6.96 -19.56
N LEU A 149 -2.40 -7.67 -19.34
CA LEU A 149 -3.70 -7.38 -19.96
C LEU A 149 -4.28 -6.04 -19.48
N GLU A 150 -4.18 -5.76 -18.19
CA GLU A 150 -4.66 -4.51 -17.57
C GLU A 150 -3.68 -3.34 -17.73
N ASN A 151 -2.55 -3.53 -18.41
CA ASN A 151 -1.47 -2.53 -18.58
C ASN A 151 -0.90 -2.02 -17.24
N ILE A 152 -0.82 -2.87 -16.23
CA ILE A 152 -0.28 -2.56 -14.92
C ILE A 152 1.17 -3.02 -14.82
N GLU A 153 2.09 -2.12 -14.48
CA GLU A 153 3.50 -2.48 -14.30
C GLU A 153 3.70 -3.32 -13.03
N HIS A 154 4.37 -4.47 -13.18
CA HIS A 154 4.72 -5.34 -12.05
C HIS A 154 6.13 -5.07 -11.54
N THR A 155 6.23 -4.54 -10.35
CA THR A 155 7.49 -4.33 -9.60
C THR A 155 7.60 -5.38 -8.49
N ARG A 156 8.80 -5.92 -8.30
CA ARG A 156 9.09 -6.93 -7.28
C ARG A 156 10.07 -6.39 -6.25
N THR A 157 9.87 -6.75 -4.98
CA THR A 157 10.80 -6.39 -3.92
C THR A 157 12.21 -6.93 -4.20
N LYS A 158 13.23 -6.15 -3.85
CA LYS A 158 14.63 -6.61 -3.96
C LYS A 158 14.87 -7.78 -3.00
N THR A 159 15.63 -8.78 -3.45
CA THR A 159 16.05 -9.89 -2.60
C THR A 159 16.82 -9.35 -1.39
N ARG A 160 16.43 -9.76 -0.17
CA ARG A 160 17.01 -9.32 1.11
C ARG A 160 16.75 -7.85 1.50
N SER A 161 15.71 -7.21 0.98
CA SER A 161 15.27 -5.88 1.43
C SER A 161 13.85 -5.96 1.97
N PRO A 162 13.64 -6.39 3.23
CA PRO A 162 12.30 -6.56 3.80
C PRO A 162 11.52 -5.24 3.93
N GLN A 163 12.18 -4.10 3.85
CA GLN A 163 11.55 -2.78 4.00
C GLN A 163 10.61 -2.39 2.86
N THR A 164 10.70 -3.06 1.70
CA THR A 164 9.94 -2.68 0.49
C THR A 164 8.46 -3.07 0.55
N ASN A 165 8.05 -4.05 1.36
CA ASN A 165 6.63 -4.45 1.56
C ASN A 165 6.08 -4.10 2.96
N GLY A 166 6.76 -3.24 3.69
CA GLY A 166 6.42 -2.88 5.08
C GLY A 166 5.04 -2.23 5.23
N ILE A 167 4.37 -1.82 4.15
CA ILE A 167 3.00 -1.30 4.21
C ILE A 167 1.98 -2.43 4.40
N CYS A 168 2.11 -3.53 3.64
CA CYS A 168 1.26 -4.71 3.80
C CYS A 168 1.53 -5.38 5.15
N GLU A 169 2.80 -5.51 5.57
CA GLU A 169 3.15 -6.09 6.87
C GLU A 169 2.50 -5.34 8.04
N ARG A 170 2.55 -4.01 8.03
CA ARG A 170 1.89 -3.17 9.05
C ARG A 170 0.37 -3.30 9.01
N PHE A 171 -0.21 -3.40 7.84
CA PHE A 171 -1.63 -3.64 7.70
C PHE A 171 -2.02 -5.03 8.24
N HIS A 172 -1.26 -6.09 7.90
CA HIS A 172 -1.48 -7.44 8.41
C HIS A 172 -1.40 -7.48 9.94
N GLN A 173 -0.46 -6.78 10.53
CA GLN A 173 -0.38 -6.66 11.98
C GLN A 173 -1.60 -5.93 12.56
N THR A 174 -2.08 -4.90 11.89
CA THR A 174 -3.28 -4.13 12.30
C THR A 174 -4.53 -5.00 12.26
N ILE A 175 -4.83 -5.65 11.13
CA ILE A 175 -6.02 -6.51 11.00
C ILE A 175 -5.94 -7.73 11.92
N GLN A 176 -4.74 -8.29 12.13
CA GLN A 176 -4.53 -9.38 13.07
C GLN A 176 -4.91 -8.98 14.49
N ASN A 177 -4.45 -7.82 14.96
CA ASN A 177 -4.66 -7.37 16.32
C ASN A 177 -6.07 -6.82 16.56
N GLU A 178 -6.61 -6.07 15.61
CA GLU A 178 -7.87 -5.35 15.79
C GLU A 178 -9.09 -6.17 15.38
N PHE A 179 -8.95 -7.05 14.40
CA PHE A 179 -10.05 -7.87 13.90
C PHE A 179 -9.89 -9.36 14.26
N TYR A 180 -8.92 -10.08 13.69
CA TYR A 180 -8.84 -11.54 13.82
C TYR A 180 -8.70 -12.01 15.25
N ALA A 181 -7.84 -11.39 16.06
CA ALA A 181 -7.64 -11.76 17.46
C ALA A 181 -8.92 -11.63 18.30
N SER A 182 -9.81 -10.71 17.95
CA SER A 182 -11.10 -10.52 18.59
C SER A 182 -12.17 -11.44 18.01
N ALA A 183 -12.28 -11.49 16.68
CA ALA A 183 -13.30 -12.24 15.96
C ALA A 183 -13.27 -13.74 16.31
N PHE A 184 -12.09 -14.37 16.26
CA PHE A 184 -11.94 -15.79 16.58
C PHE A 184 -12.15 -16.16 18.05
N ARG A 185 -12.16 -15.19 18.96
CA ARG A 185 -12.52 -15.40 20.37
C ARG A 185 -14.01 -15.31 20.63
N ARG A 186 -14.75 -14.57 19.77
CA ARG A 186 -16.17 -14.25 19.98
C ARG A 186 -17.10 -15.09 19.14
N LYS A 187 -16.64 -15.56 17.97
CA LYS A 187 -17.49 -16.22 16.98
C LYS A 187 -16.78 -17.42 16.38
N LEU A 188 -17.55 -18.50 16.21
CA LEU A 188 -17.14 -19.66 15.42
C LEU A 188 -17.62 -19.46 13.99
N TYR A 189 -16.72 -19.48 13.05
CA TYR A 189 -17.02 -19.35 11.62
C TYR A 189 -17.18 -20.73 11.01
N HIS A 190 -18.23 -20.93 10.23
CA HIS A 190 -18.56 -22.20 9.58
C HIS A 190 -18.26 -22.20 8.09
N SER A 191 -18.03 -21.04 7.50
CA SER A 191 -17.65 -20.89 6.10
C SER A 191 -16.71 -19.70 5.88
N LEU A 192 -16.05 -19.70 4.72
CA LEU A 192 -15.18 -18.61 4.29
C LEU A 192 -15.98 -17.32 4.05
N GLU A 193 -17.17 -17.46 3.49
CA GLU A 193 -18.06 -16.34 3.16
C GLU A 193 -18.57 -15.63 4.43
N GLU A 194 -18.79 -16.41 5.52
CA GLU A 194 -19.17 -15.83 6.80
C GLU A 194 -18.06 -14.96 7.38
N LEU A 195 -16.82 -15.46 7.33
CA LEU A 195 -15.65 -14.69 7.76
C LEU A 195 -15.42 -13.48 6.85
N GLN A 196 -15.58 -13.64 5.52
CA GLN A 196 -15.41 -12.56 4.56
C GLN A 196 -16.35 -11.38 4.84
N ARG A 197 -17.62 -11.63 5.15
CA ARG A 197 -18.59 -10.55 5.48
C ARG A 197 -18.14 -9.73 6.69
N ASP A 198 -17.61 -10.41 7.72
CA ASP A 198 -17.12 -9.70 8.91
C ASP A 198 -15.82 -8.93 8.60
N VAL A 199 -14.94 -9.47 7.73
CA VAL A 199 -13.76 -8.76 7.20
C VAL A 199 -14.19 -7.53 6.40
N ASP A 200 -15.18 -7.66 5.53
CA ASP A 200 -15.68 -6.54 4.69
C ASP A 200 -16.19 -5.39 5.57
N THR A 201 -16.99 -5.69 6.60
CA THR A 201 -17.46 -4.69 7.57
C THR A 201 -16.30 -3.98 8.28
N TRP A 202 -15.28 -4.73 8.69
CA TRP A 202 -14.10 -4.14 9.32
C TRP A 202 -13.29 -3.29 8.32
N MET A 203 -13.19 -3.72 7.07
CA MET A 203 -12.50 -2.97 6.00
C MET A 203 -13.18 -1.64 5.68
N GLU A 204 -14.51 -1.60 5.71
CA GLU A 204 -15.27 -0.35 5.56
C GLU A 204 -14.91 0.65 6.65
N SER A 205 -14.91 0.21 7.92
CA SER A 205 -14.49 1.06 9.04
C SER A 205 -13.01 1.47 8.95
N TYR A 206 -12.12 0.55 8.54
CA TYR A 206 -10.70 0.86 8.34
C TYR A 206 -10.50 1.95 7.29
N ASN A 207 -11.21 1.89 6.16
CA ASN A 207 -11.05 2.84 5.06
C ASN A 207 -11.78 4.17 5.30
N ALA A 208 -12.97 4.14 5.90
CA ALA A 208 -13.84 5.32 6.01
C ALA A 208 -13.78 6.04 7.36
N GLU A 209 -13.39 5.36 8.44
CA GLU A 209 -13.44 5.95 9.79
C GLU A 209 -12.07 6.09 10.45
N ARG A 210 -11.14 5.14 10.17
CA ARG A 210 -9.81 5.16 10.78
C ARG A 210 -8.94 6.26 10.20
N THR A 211 -8.45 7.16 11.03
CA THR A 211 -7.51 8.20 10.60
C THR A 211 -6.07 7.71 10.60
N HIS A 212 -5.29 8.18 9.63
CA HIS A 212 -3.87 7.87 9.49
C HIS A 212 -3.02 9.13 9.58
N THR A 213 -2.01 9.11 10.45
CA THR A 213 -1.08 10.24 10.66
C THR A 213 0.13 10.19 9.73
N GLY A 214 0.24 9.14 8.88
CA GLY A 214 1.35 8.96 7.97
C GLY A 214 1.40 9.99 6.83
N LYS A 215 2.49 9.94 6.07
CA LYS A 215 2.70 10.78 4.88
C LYS A 215 1.47 10.68 3.95
N TYR A 216 1.05 11.81 3.42
CA TYR A 216 -0.11 12.05 2.56
C TYR A 216 -1.49 12.04 3.25
N CYS A 217 -1.72 11.23 4.28
CA CYS A 217 -3.02 11.18 4.98
C CYS A 217 -3.21 12.36 5.94
N TYR A 218 -2.16 12.74 6.70
CA TYR A 218 -2.18 13.90 7.62
C TYR A 218 -3.39 13.96 8.56
N GLY A 219 -3.82 12.82 9.08
CA GLY A 219 -4.96 12.71 9.98
C GLY A 219 -6.30 12.45 9.27
N LYS A 220 -6.33 12.33 7.96
CA LYS A 220 -7.51 11.90 7.20
C LYS A 220 -7.63 10.38 7.18
N THR A 221 -8.81 9.89 6.80
CA THR A 221 -9.03 8.48 6.52
C THR A 221 -8.41 8.09 5.17
N PRO A 222 -8.13 6.80 4.91
CA PRO A 222 -7.65 6.32 3.61
C PRO A 222 -8.57 6.72 2.46
N LEU A 223 -9.87 6.51 2.62
CA LEU A 223 -10.87 6.84 1.60
C LEU A 223 -10.91 8.34 1.33
N GLN A 224 -10.94 9.19 2.38
CA GLN A 224 -10.92 10.63 2.21
C GLN A 224 -9.63 11.11 1.53
N THR A 225 -8.48 10.53 1.91
CA THR A 225 -7.20 10.84 1.27
C THR A 225 -7.19 10.48 -0.21
N PHE A 226 -7.76 9.31 -0.56
CA PHE A 226 -7.89 8.86 -1.94
C PHE A 226 -8.72 9.85 -2.76
N ILE A 227 -9.94 10.17 -2.30
CA ILE A 227 -10.89 11.05 -3.00
C ILE A 227 -10.32 12.46 -3.16
N ASP A 228 -9.77 13.05 -2.10
CA ASP A 228 -9.22 14.41 -2.13
C ASP A 228 -8.03 14.55 -3.08
N SER A 229 -7.28 13.46 -3.28
CA SER A 229 -6.05 13.44 -4.08
C SER A 229 -6.22 12.79 -5.47
N ALA A 230 -7.40 12.30 -5.82
CA ALA A 230 -7.67 11.62 -7.09
C ALA A 230 -7.26 12.47 -8.31
N LYS A 231 -7.54 13.79 -8.27
CA LYS A 231 -7.15 14.72 -9.34
C LYS A 231 -5.64 14.88 -9.55
N LEU A 232 -4.78 14.38 -8.67
CA LEU A 232 -3.33 14.39 -8.88
C LEU A 232 -2.88 13.29 -9.86
N ALA A 233 -3.78 12.37 -10.23
CA ALA A 233 -3.52 11.29 -11.16
C ALA A 233 -3.61 11.70 -12.65
N TYR A 234 -3.97 12.98 -12.91
CA TYR A 234 -4.13 13.56 -14.26
C TYR A 234 -3.18 14.70 -14.53
#